data_690a171d36bca1927a1a2c55646f68d7
#
_entry.id   690a171d36bca1927a1a2c55646f68d7
#
_cell.length_a   1.000
_cell.length_b   1.000
_cell.length_c   1.000
_cell.angle_alpha   90.00
_cell.angle_beta   90.00
_cell.angle_gamma   90.00
#
_symmetry.space_group_name_H-M   'P 1'
#
loop_
_entity.id
_entity.type
_entity.pdbx_description
1 polymer ?
#
loop_
_entity_poly.entity_id
_entity_poly.type
_entity_poly.pdbx_seq_one_letter_code
_entity_poly.pdbx_strand_id
1 'polypeptide(L)'
;YRVHLTGPLRQAPPPLAGGSGVEVEEKPAPPPLGLERAFGWDRWDQAYLEALAKTGNEPIGSLGYDGPLAALNPEKPNLSEFFKETVAVVTNPAIDREREVEHFSTRTLLGRRPLPDGRGGGRVEELLLPIVLEEDQALAEAFGTLTLSEVRARFKTKTLVPQFTVEEGLLAGLKRLEEEAVKAVEEGAEVLILSDREAFQGGVWIDVGLAVAAVNRALMKRDAEGVALRRRTSLLVHSGGVRNLHDVAFLLGLGAEAVAPWLMEEKARALEGRKGLAGVLEALKKGLEKVISTMGIHE
;
A
#
# COMPACT_ATOMS: atom_id res chain seq x y z
N TYR A 1 5.95 -27.70 -9.69
CA TYR A 1 4.94 -27.24 -10.64
C TYR A 1 5.51 -26.05 -11.40
N ARG A 2 5.85 -26.21 -12.70
CA ARG A 2 6.26 -25.10 -13.57
C ARG A 2 4.99 -24.43 -14.10
N VAL A 3 4.72 -23.20 -13.69
CA VAL A 3 3.82 -22.32 -14.42
C VAL A 3 4.60 -21.80 -15.62
N HIS A 4 4.23 -22.16 -16.83
CA HIS A 4 4.78 -21.56 -18.05
C HIS A 4 4.21 -20.13 -18.18
N LEU A 5 4.97 -19.15 -17.79
CA LEU A 5 4.76 -17.76 -18.16
C LEU A 5 5.27 -17.58 -19.60
N THR A 6 4.39 -17.68 -20.57
CA THR A 6 4.68 -17.33 -21.96
C THR A 6 4.32 -15.86 -22.20
N GLY A 7 5.19 -14.98 -21.79
CA GLY A 7 5.17 -13.56 -22.15
C GLY A 7 6.61 -13.05 -22.27
N PRO A 8 6.91 -12.16 -23.21
CA PRO A 8 8.25 -11.60 -23.30
C PRO A 8 8.56 -10.82 -22.03
N LEU A 9 9.73 -11.08 -21.45
CA LEU A 9 10.30 -10.26 -20.38
C LEU A 9 10.28 -8.80 -20.84
N ARG A 10 9.43 -7.98 -20.24
CA ARG A 10 9.44 -6.54 -20.50
C ARG A 10 10.73 -5.98 -19.93
N GLN A 11 11.53 -5.39 -20.80
CA GLN A 11 12.70 -4.61 -20.42
C GLN A 11 12.28 -3.48 -19.47
N ALA A 12 13.16 -3.13 -18.54
CA ALA A 12 12.97 -1.97 -17.67
C ALA A 12 12.60 -0.75 -18.52
N PRO A 13 11.64 0.09 -18.07
CA PRO A 13 11.29 1.27 -18.82
C PRO A 13 12.52 2.16 -18.99
N PRO A 14 12.71 2.77 -20.18
CA PRO A 14 13.81 3.69 -20.40
C PRO A 14 13.70 4.88 -19.44
N PRO A 15 14.82 5.48 -19.01
CA PRO A 15 14.80 6.70 -18.22
C PRO A 15 13.96 7.74 -18.93
N LEU A 16 13.09 8.43 -18.19
CA LEU A 16 12.20 9.46 -18.72
C LEU A 16 13.06 10.49 -19.50
N ALA A 17 12.95 10.47 -20.81
CA ALA A 17 13.65 11.42 -21.67
C ALA A 17 13.19 12.84 -21.29
N GLY A 18 14.16 13.72 -20.99
CA GLY A 18 13.90 15.11 -20.72
C GLY A 18 13.31 15.81 -21.95
N GLY A 19 12.00 15.82 -22.06
CA GLY A 19 11.26 16.60 -23.03
C GLY A 19 11.23 18.06 -22.60
N SER A 20 11.86 18.93 -23.37
CA SER A 20 11.76 20.38 -23.24
C SER A 20 10.39 20.87 -23.73
N GLY A 21 9.45 20.85 -22.84
CA GLY A 21 8.14 21.45 -22.96
C GLY A 21 7.58 21.55 -21.55
N VAL A 22 7.93 22.63 -20.85
CA VAL A 22 7.38 22.91 -19.53
C VAL A 22 5.95 23.39 -19.73
N GLU A 23 4.99 22.46 -19.84
CA GLU A 23 3.65 22.77 -19.38
C GLU A 23 3.76 22.99 -17.87
N VAL A 24 3.49 24.21 -17.45
CA VAL A 24 3.38 24.55 -16.02
C VAL A 24 2.11 23.89 -15.53
N GLU A 25 2.23 22.64 -15.09
CA GLU A 25 1.16 21.94 -14.38
C GLU A 25 0.86 22.78 -13.12
N GLU A 26 -0.34 23.33 -13.02
CA GLU A 26 -0.79 24.01 -11.80
C GLU A 26 -0.69 23.02 -10.65
N LYS A 27 0.17 23.32 -9.66
CA LYS A 27 0.31 22.49 -8.48
C LYS A 27 -1.03 22.50 -7.72
N PRO A 28 -1.61 21.35 -7.43
CA PRO A 28 -2.84 21.30 -6.65
C PRO A 28 -2.64 21.93 -5.27
N ALA A 29 -3.71 22.49 -4.70
CA ALA A 29 -3.66 23.05 -3.36
C ALA A 29 -3.28 21.95 -2.33
N PRO A 30 -2.46 22.27 -1.32
CA PRO A 30 -2.11 21.31 -0.29
C PRO A 30 -3.37 20.90 0.50
N PRO A 31 -3.44 19.64 0.97
CA PRO A 31 -4.56 19.15 1.74
C PRO A 31 -4.73 19.93 3.07
N PRO A 32 -5.93 19.97 3.65
CA PRO A 32 -6.18 20.69 4.89
C PRO A 32 -5.32 20.16 6.05
N LEU A 33 -4.66 21.06 6.77
CA LEU A 33 -3.80 20.74 7.94
C LEU A 33 -4.50 19.88 9.00
N GLY A 34 -5.81 20.04 9.18
CA GLY A 34 -6.58 19.24 10.14
C GLY A 34 -6.62 17.77 9.76
N LEU A 35 -6.71 17.46 8.48
CA LEU A 35 -6.75 16.10 7.97
C LEU A 35 -5.41 15.38 8.13
N GLU A 36 -4.30 16.06 7.86
CA GLU A 36 -2.95 15.51 8.08
C GLU A 36 -2.77 15.06 9.53
N ARG A 37 -3.12 15.95 10.48
CA ARG A 37 -3.03 15.64 11.92
C ARG A 37 -3.95 14.49 12.33
N ALA A 38 -5.15 14.40 11.74
CA ALA A 38 -6.07 13.33 12.03
C ALA A 38 -5.51 11.95 11.63
N PHE A 39 -4.70 11.89 10.56
CA PHE A 39 -3.97 10.70 10.14
C PHE A 39 -2.58 10.54 10.78
N GLY A 40 -2.22 11.41 11.74
CA GLY A 40 -0.96 11.31 12.48
C GLY A 40 0.27 11.77 11.71
N TRP A 41 0.11 12.53 10.62
CA TRP A 41 1.25 13.14 9.94
C TRP A 41 1.93 14.19 10.82
N ASP A 42 3.23 14.09 10.93
CA ASP A 42 4.06 15.04 11.66
C ASP A 42 5.06 15.77 10.73
N ARG A 43 5.91 16.60 11.32
CA ARG A 43 6.94 17.35 10.57
C ARG A 43 8.02 16.45 9.97
N TRP A 44 8.26 15.28 10.57
CA TRP A 44 9.27 14.34 10.08
C TRP A 44 8.75 13.59 8.88
N ASP A 45 7.49 13.16 8.90
CA ASP A 45 6.81 12.55 7.75
C ASP A 45 6.79 13.52 6.56
N GLN A 46 6.56 14.82 6.83
CA GLN A 46 6.58 15.85 5.78
C GLN A 46 7.98 16.01 5.18
N ALA A 47 9.02 16.12 6.01
CA ALA A 47 10.41 16.23 5.56
C ALA A 47 10.87 14.97 4.81
N TYR A 48 10.43 13.79 5.26
CA TYR A 48 10.68 12.52 4.59
C TYR A 48 10.05 12.50 3.20
N LEU A 49 8.75 12.82 3.08
CA LEU A 49 8.05 12.87 1.80
C LEU A 49 8.70 13.89 0.84
N GLU A 50 9.10 15.04 1.34
CA GLU A 50 9.80 16.06 0.55
C GLU A 50 11.13 15.53 -0.03
N ALA A 51 11.89 14.76 0.75
CA ALA A 51 13.11 14.11 0.30
C ALA A 51 12.81 13.07 -0.79
N LEU A 52 11.80 12.20 -0.60
CA LEU A 52 11.38 11.24 -1.63
C LEU A 52 10.99 11.93 -2.93
N ALA A 53 10.14 12.96 -2.85
CA ALA A 53 9.63 13.67 -4.01
C ALA A 53 10.74 14.36 -4.82
N LYS A 54 11.75 14.92 -4.16
CA LYS A 54 12.86 15.64 -4.80
C LYS A 54 13.94 14.71 -5.35
N THR A 55 14.24 13.62 -4.68
CA THR A 55 15.43 12.80 -4.97
C THR A 55 15.14 11.43 -5.57
N GLY A 56 13.91 10.92 -5.42
CA GLY A 56 13.57 9.54 -5.79
C GLY A 56 14.30 8.49 -4.96
N ASN A 57 14.76 8.87 -3.75
CA ASN A 57 15.47 7.98 -2.83
C ASN A 57 15.04 8.27 -1.39
N GLU A 58 15.08 7.23 -0.55
CA GLU A 58 14.93 7.42 0.88
C GLU A 58 16.09 8.26 1.44
N PRO A 59 15.79 9.23 2.32
CA PRO A 59 16.84 9.94 3.03
C PRO A 59 17.57 8.95 3.96
N ILE A 60 18.90 8.92 3.84
CA ILE A 60 19.73 8.12 4.74
C ILE A 60 19.80 8.87 6.08
N GLY A 61 19.27 8.24 7.13
CA GLY A 61 19.33 8.73 8.50
C GLY A 61 20.35 7.98 9.34
N SER A 62 20.01 7.73 10.60
CA SER A 62 20.80 6.87 11.49
C SER A 62 20.59 5.39 11.14
N LEU A 63 21.51 4.54 11.59
CA LEU A 63 21.33 3.08 11.59
C LEU A 63 20.42 2.72 12.78
N GLY A 64 19.24 2.21 12.48
CA GLY A 64 18.23 1.84 13.47
C GLY A 64 17.38 3.04 13.92
N TYR A 65 16.58 2.82 14.94
CA TYR A 65 15.65 3.79 15.48
C TYR A 65 16.06 4.22 16.91
N ASP A 66 16.50 5.46 17.07
CA ASP A 66 17.00 6.01 18.34
C ASP A 66 15.92 6.66 19.21
N GLY A 67 14.68 6.71 18.75
CA GLY A 67 13.56 7.23 19.51
C GLY A 67 13.07 6.25 20.59
N PRO A 68 12.16 6.70 21.49
CA PRO A 68 11.56 5.82 22.48
C PRO A 68 10.77 4.70 21.79
N LEU A 69 10.81 3.51 22.38
CA LEU A 69 9.92 2.42 21.94
C LEU A 69 8.47 2.88 21.96
N ALA A 70 7.69 2.54 20.96
CA ALA A 70 6.30 2.96 20.84
C ALA A 70 5.48 2.64 22.09
N ALA A 71 5.70 1.47 22.70
CA ALA A 71 5.03 1.06 23.93
C ALA A 71 5.39 1.89 25.18
N LEU A 72 6.50 2.62 25.14
CA LEU A 72 6.99 3.47 26.24
C LEU A 72 6.86 4.97 25.93
N ASN A 73 6.40 5.31 24.73
CA ASN A 73 6.21 6.69 24.30
C ASN A 73 4.96 7.28 24.98
N PRO A 74 5.06 8.41 25.71
CA PRO A 74 3.91 9.07 26.30
C PRO A 74 2.97 9.71 25.27
N GLU A 75 3.44 10.00 24.07
CA GLU A 75 2.63 10.40 22.94
C GLU A 75 1.88 9.17 22.37
N LYS A 76 0.83 9.39 21.62
CA LYS A 76 0.08 8.30 20.98
C LYS A 76 0.67 8.00 19.60
N PRO A 77 1.62 7.06 19.49
CA PRO A 77 2.17 6.70 18.20
C PRO A 77 1.14 5.97 17.35
N ASN A 78 1.28 6.04 16.02
CA ASN A 78 0.49 5.24 15.12
C ASN A 78 0.77 3.75 15.30
N LEU A 79 -0.17 2.90 14.92
CA LEU A 79 -0.06 1.46 15.14
C LEU A 79 1.21 0.86 14.50
N SER A 80 1.58 1.32 13.31
CA SER A 80 2.78 0.86 12.60
C SER A 80 4.07 1.07 13.39
N GLU A 81 4.14 2.10 14.24
CA GLU A 81 5.33 2.40 15.05
C GLU A 81 5.70 1.27 16.03
N PHE A 82 4.71 0.47 16.45
CA PHE A 82 4.93 -0.69 17.34
C PHE A 82 5.65 -1.85 16.62
N PHE A 83 5.76 -1.80 15.30
CA PHE A 83 6.39 -2.83 14.45
C PHE A 83 7.72 -2.38 13.85
N LYS A 84 8.23 -1.20 14.22
CA LYS A 84 9.54 -0.74 13.78
C LYS A 84 10.65 -1.54 14.43
N GLU A 85 11.66 -1.88 13.64
CA GLU A 85 12.92 -2.41 14.16
C GLU A 85 13.63 -1.38 15.03
N THR A 86 14.15 -1.83 16.15
CA THR A 86 14.89 -0.98 17.11
C THR A 86 16.40 -1.13 17.01
N VAL A 87 16.86 -2.08 16.21
CA VAL A 87 18.28 -2.33 15.94
C VAL A 87 18.55 -2.38 14.44
N ALA A 88 19.71 -1.89 14.05
CA ALA A 88 20.14 -2.00 12.68
C ALA A 88 20.47 -3.47 12.34
N VAL A 89 19.92 -3.96 11.24
CA VAL A 89 20.24 -5.29 10.70
C VAL A 89 20.84 -5.13 9.32
N VAL A 90 21.66 -6.12 8.93
CA VAL A 90 22.28 -6.19 7.61
C VAL A 90 21.76 -7.42 6.88
N THR A 91 21.73 -7.34 5.55
CA THR A 91 21.46 -8.52 4.72
C THR A 91 22.61 -9.52 4.86
N ASN A 92 22.29 -10.82 4.91
CA ASN A 92 23.28 -11.89 4.94
C ASN A 92 22.91 -12.99 3.94
N PRO A 93 23.62 -13.12 2.82
CA PRO A 93 24.78 -12.31 2.43
C PRO A 93 24.42 -10.88 2.07
N ALA A 94 25.35 -9.95 2.27
CA ALA A 94 25.20 -8.58 1.79
C ALA A 94 25.29 -8.55 0.26
N ILE A 95 24.34 -7.88 -0.39
CA ILE A 95 24.30 -7.73 -1.84
C ILE A 95 24.23 -6.25 -2.22
N ASP A 96 24.76 -5.92 -3.38
CA ASP A 96 24.67 -4.57 -3.93
C ASP A 96 23.29 -4.28 -4.53
N ARG A 97 23.05 -3.00 -4.82
CA ARG A 97 21.77 -2.53 -5.33
C ARG A 97 21.38 -3.15 -6.68
N GLU A 98 22.35 -3.41 -7.57
CA GLU A 98 22.08 -4.00 -8.88
C GLU A 98 21.54 -5.42 -8.73
N ARG A 99 22.16 -6.21 -7.84
CA ARG A 99 21.68 -7.56 -7.53
C ARG A 99 20.34 -7.56 -6.78
N GLU A 100 20.08 -6.58 -5.92
CA GLU A 100 18.77 -6.45 -5.28
C GLU A 100 17.66 -6.33 -6.33
N VAL A 101 17.84 -5.48 -7.36
CA VAL A 101 16.88 -5.30 -8.45
C VAL A 101 16.67 -6.57 -9.27
N GLU A 102 17.73 -7.37 -9.46
CA GLU A 102 17.64 -8.62 -10.20
C GLU A 102 16.98 -9.76 -9.42
N HIS A 103 17.18 -9.80 -8.11
CA HIS A 103 16.79 -10.94 -7.28
C HIS A 103 15.51 -10.74 -6.49
N PHE A 104 15.08 -9.52 -6.24
CA PHE A 104 13.90 -9.24 -5.43
C PHE A 104 12.83 -8.54 -6.25
N SER A 105 11.60 -8.94 -6.04
CA SER A 105 10.47 -8.46 -6.82
C SER A 105 9.43 -7.82 -5.92
N THR A 106 8.98 -6.64 -6.30
CA THR A 106 7.83 -5.96 -5.68
C THR A 106 6.49 -6.35 -6.34
N ARG A 107 6.51 -7.38 -7.20
CA ARG A 107 5.29 -7.83 -7.90
C ARG A 107 4.24 -8.34 -6.93
N THR A 108 3.01 -8.03 -7.24
CA THR A 108 1.84 -8.57 -6.54
C THR A 108 0.74 -8.94 -7.53
N LEU A 109 -0.18 -9.80 -7.09
CA LEU A 109 -1.34 -10.22 -7.87
C LEU A 109 -2.60 -9.66 -7.25
N LEU A 110 -3.31 -8.80 -7.97
CA LEU A 110 -4.58 -8.22 -7.55
C LEU A 110 -5.74 -8.99 -8.19
N GLY A 111 -6.76 -9.32 -7.39
CA GLY A 111 -7.96 -9.99 -7.83
C GLY A 111 -8.18 -11.37 -7.22
N ARG A 112 -9.05 -12.15 -7.85
CA ARG A 112 -9.43 -13.50 -7.41
C ARG A 112 -8.40 -14.52 -7.88
N ARG A 113 -7.74 -15.20 -6.97
CA ARG A 113 -6.74 -16.23 -7.28
C ARG A 113 -7.39 -17.54 -7.71
N PRO A 114 -6.85 -18.22 -8.75
CA PRO A 114 -7.32 -19.55 -9.12
C PRO A 114 -7.10 -20.54 -7.96
N LEU A 115 -7.98 -21.55 -7.88
CA LEU A 115 -7.79 -22.64 -6.93
C LEU A 115 -6.64 -23.55 -7.39
N PRO A 116 -5.95 -24.24 -6.45
CA PRO A 116 -4.84 -25.14 -6.78
C PRO A 116 -5.21 -26.26 -7.76
N ASP A 117 -6.47 -26.67 -7.76
CA ASP A 117 -7.02 -27.71 -8.65
C ASP A 117 -7.57 -27.17 -9.97
N GLY A 118 -7.38 -25.88 -10.24
CA GLY A 118 -7.86 -25.21 -11.45
C GLY A 118 -9.35 -24.89 -11.49
N ARG A 119 -10.12 -25.27 -10.45
CA ARG A 119 -11.55 -24.93 -10.38
C ARG A 119 -11.75 -23.46 -10.06
N GLY A 120 -12.91 -22.94 -10.41
CA GLY A 120 -13.41 -21.65 -9.98
C GLY A 120 -12.89 -20.44 -10.75
N GLY A 121 -12.10 -20.61 -11.79
CA GLY A 121 -11.57 -19.53 -12.63
C GLY A 121 -10.99 -18.37 -11.83
N GLY A 122 -9.71 -18.12 -11.95
CA GLY A 122 -9.08 -16.93 -11.35
C GLY A 122 -9.13 -15.75 -12.31
N ARG A 123 -9.32 -14.55 -11.79
CA ARG A 123 -9.06 -13.32 -12.51
C ARG A 123 -8.09 -12.50 -11.67
N VAL A 124 -6.84 -12.48 -12.09
CA VAL A 124 -5.78 -11.72 -11.44
C VAL A 124 -5.09 -10.84 -12.46
N GLU A 125 -4.68 -9.67 -12.02
CA GLU A 125 -3.76 -8.82 -12.76
C GLU A 125 -2.47 -8.65 -11.96
N GLU A 126 -1.35 -8.71 -12.65
CA GLU A 126 -0.03 -8.52 -12.07
C GLU A 126 0.29 -7.03 -12.01
N LEU A 127 0.66 -6.58 -10.83
CA LEU A 127 1.23 -5.26 -10.61
C LEU A 127 2.72 -5.42 -10.35
N LEU A 128 3.57 -4.64 -11.03
CA LEU A 128 5.02 -4.64 -10.79
C LEU A 128 5.40 -3.85 -9.54
N LEU A 129 4.50 -2.98 -9.07
CA LEU A 129 4.61 -2.20 -7.85
C LEU A 129 3.30 -2.30 -7.07
N PRO A 130 3.28 -2.65 -5.77
CA PRO A 130 2.06 -2.77 -4.97
C PRO A 130 1.51 -1.41 -4.51
N ILE A 131 1.65 -0.38 -5.33
CA ILE A 131 1.11 0.96 -5.11
C ILE A 131 0.13 1.26 -6.24
N VAL A 132 -1.12 1.53 -5.89
CA VAL A 132 -2.19 1.94 -6.80
C VAL A 132 -2.34 3.44 -6.71
N LEU A 133 -2.44 4.13 -7.84
CA LEU A 133 -2.57 5.59 -7.90
C LEU A 133 -4.04 6.02 -7.93
N GLU A 134 -4.33 7.27 -7.53
CA GLU A 134 -5.67 7.83 -7.63
C GLU A 134 -6.12 7.94 -9.10
N GLU A 135 -5.37 8.65 -9.94
CA GLU A 135 -5.85 9.05 -11.26
C GLU A 135 -4.80 9.04 -12.40
N ASP A 136 -3.51 9.03 -12.13
CA ASP A 136 -2.48 9.21 -13.17
C ASP A 136 -2.19 7.90 -13.93
N GLN A 137 -3.01 7.60 -14.93
CA GLN A 137 -2.88 6.37 -15.73
C GLN A 137 -1.50 6.24 -16.39
N ALA A 138 -0.98 7.32 -16.99
CA ALA A 138 0.32 7.26 -17.68
C ALA A 138 1.48 7.01 -16.70
N LEU A 139 1.38 7.52 -15.47
CA LEU A 139 2.35 7.23 -14.42
C LEU A 139 2.17 5.79 -13.89
N ALA A 140 0.93 5.36 -13.71
CA ALA A 140 0.63 3.97 -13.31
C ALA A 140 1.20 2.97 -14.33
N GLU A 141 0.98 3.18 -15.62
CA GLU A 141 1.55 2.35 -16.69
C GLU A 141 3.09 2.34 -16.66
N ALA A 142 3.73 3.49 -16.44
CA ALA A 142 5.19 3.60 -16.36
C ALA A 142 5.79 2.79 -15.20
N PHE A 143 5.08 2.67 -14.09
CA PHE A 143 5.47 1.86 -12.92
C PHE A 143 4.90 0.45 -12.94
N GLY A 144 4.14 0.07 -13.96
CA GLY A 144 3.52 -1.25 -14.08
C GLY A 144 2.47 -1.52 -13.01
N THR A 145 1.71 -0.50 -12.64
CA THR A 145 0.60 -0.57 -11.69
C THR A 145 -0.70 -0.06 -12.31
N LEU A 146 -1.74 0.11 -11.51
CA LEU A 146 -3.06 0.56 -11.92
C LEU A 146 -3.45 1.85 -11.18
N THR A 147 -4.42 2.55 -11.76
CA THR A 147 -5.17 3.57 -11.03
C THR A 147 -6.37 2.94 -10.29
N LEU A 148 -6.89 3.64 -9.29
CA LEU A 148 -8.07 3.20 -8.53
C LEU A 148 -9.31 3.07 -9.44
N SER A 149 -9.44 3.94 -10.44
CA SER A 149 -10.50 3.87 -11.44
C SER A 149 -10.37 2.62 -12.31
N GLU A 150 -9.16 2.25 -12.73
CA GLU A 150 -8.92 1.01 -13.48
C GLU A 150 -9.22 -0.24 -12.64
N VAL A 151 -8.83 -0.25 -11.36
CA VAL A 151 -9.18 -1.35 -10.45
C VAL A 151 -10.70 -1.52 -10.39
N ARG A 152 -11.46 -0.42 -10.22
CA ARG A 152 -12.92 -0.45 -10.19
C ARG A 152 -13.54 -0.87 -11.51
N ALA A 153 -12.92 -0.53 -12.64
CA ALA A 153 -13.41 -0.91 -13.97
C ALA A 153 -13.13 -2.38 -14.30
N ARG A 154 -12.01 -2.92 -13.80
CA ARG A 154 -11.54 -4.27 -14.16
C ARG A 154 -12.07 -5.35 -13.22
N PHE A 155 -12.39 -5.03 -11.97
CA PHE A 155 -12.80 -6.01 -10.95
C PHE A 155 -14.16 -5.66 -10.36
N LYS A 156 -14.87 -6.68 -9.86
CA LYS A 156 -16.00 -6.47 -8.98
C LYS A 156 -15.49 -6.03 -7.61
N THR A 157 -15.56 -4.74 -7.31
CA THR A 157 -15.04 -4.15 -6.09
C THR A 157 -16.12 -3.91 -5.04
N LYS A 158 -15.72 -3.92 -3.77
CA LYS A 158 -16.51 -3.40 -2.65
C LYS A 158 -15.64 -2.49 -1.81
N THR A 159 -16.09 -1.25 -1.63
CA THR A 159 -15.44 -0.32 -0.69
C THR A 159 -16.00 -0.54 0.71
N LEU A 160 -15.11 -0.62 1.68
CA LEU A 160 -15.37 -0.71 3.11
C LEU A 160 -14.74 0.50 3.80
N VAL A 161 -15.48 1.18 4.65
CA VAL A 161 -14.98 2.37 5.36
C VAL A 161 -14.56 1.98 6.78
N PRO A 162 -13.26 2.07 7.13
CA PRO A 162 -12.75 1.73 8.46
C PRO A 162 -13.07 2.85 9.46
N GLN A 163 -14.27 2.82 9.99
CA GLN A 163 -14.77 3.78 10.98
C GLN A 163 -15.74 3.10 11.96
N PHE A 164 -15.97 3.75 13.10
CA PHE A 164 -16.98 3.36 14.09
C PHE A 164 -17.64 4.62 14.66
N THR A 165 -18.83 4.48 15.21
CA THR A 165 -19.44 5.57 15.99
C THR A 165 -19.03 5.45 17.46
N VAL A 166 -19.09 6.56 18.21
CA VAL A 166 -18.76 6.56 19.65
C VAL A 166 -19.65 5.59 20.42
N GLU A 167 -20.92 5.51 20.04
CA GLU A 167 -21.92 4.65 20.66
C GLU A 167 -21.66 3.17 20.35
N GLU A 168 -21.24 2.86 19.12
CA GLU A 168 -20.90 1.49 18.69
C GLU A 168 -19.62 1.01 19.39
N GLY A 169 -18.61 1.86 19.45
CA GLY A 169 -17.29 1.53 19.96
C GLY A 169 -16.42 0.74 18.97
N LEU A 170 -15.12 0.79 19.19
CA LEU A 170 -14.12 0.22 18.28
C LEU A 170 -14.32 -1.28 18.00
N LEU A 171 -14.58 -2.07 19.02
CA LEU A 171 -14.69 -3.53 18.85
C LEU A 171 -15.92 -3.95 18.03
N ALA A 172 -17.05 -3.27 18.23
CA ALA A 172 -18.24 -3.53 17.42
C ALA A 172 -18.05 -3.03 15.99
N GLY A 173 -17.42 -1.87 15.80
CA GLY A 173 -17.07 -1.34 14.48
C GLY A 173 -16.15 -2.28 13.69
N LEU A 174 -15.14 -2.86 14.34
CA LEU A 174 -14.28 -3.88 13.72
C LEU A 174 -15.08 -5.13 13.33
N LYS A 175 -15.94 -5.63 14.23
CA LYS A 175 -16.77 -6.79 13.95
C LYS A 175 -17.73 -6.55 12.77
N ARG A 176 -18.35 -5.39 12.71
CA ARG A 176 -19.18 -4.99 11.56
C ARG A 176 -18.38 -4.99 10.27
N LEU A 177 -17.15 -4.44 10.30
CA LEU A 177 -16.25 -4.41 9.13
C LEU A 177 -15.87 -5.83 8.67
N GLU A 178 -15.60 -6.75 9.61
CA GLU A 178 -15.34 -8.17 9.32
C GLU A 178 -16.55 -8.83 8.64
N GLU A 179 -17.75 -8.62 9.16
CA GLU A 179 -19.00 -9.16 8.62
C GLU A 179 -19.32 -8.62 7.22
N GLU A 180 -19.15 -7.32 7.02
CA GLU A 180 -19.31 -6.66 5.71
C GLU A 180 -18.32 -7.22 4.67
N ALA A 181 -17.07 -7.44 5.08
CA ALA A 181 -16.04 -8.01 4.21
C ALA A 181 -16.38 -9.44 3.78
N VAL A 182 -16.75 -10.30 4.73
CA VAL A 182 -17.15 -11.69 4.46
C VAL A 182 -18.34 -11.72 3.51
N LYS A 183 -19.39 -10.95 3.80
CA LYS A 183 -20.58 -10.85 2.95
C LYS A 183 -20.24 -10.39 1.53
N ALA A 184 -19.42 -9.35 1.39
CA ALA A 184 -19.04 -8.84 0.08
C ALA A 184 -18.31 -9.91 -0.76
N VAL A 185 -17.44 -10.71 -0.14
CA VAL A 185 -16.73 -11.80 -0.84
C VAL A 185 -17.69 -12.94 -1.21
N GLU A 186 -18.62 -13.31 -0.34
CA GLU A 186 -19.67 -14.29 -0.63
C GLU A 186 -20.56 -13.81 -1.78
N GLU A 187 -20.81 -12.52 -1.90
CA GLU A 187 -21.50 -11.87 -3.02
C GLU A 187 -20.63 -11.73 -4.29
N GLY A 188 -19.36 -12.17 -4.23
CA GLY A 188 -18.44 -12.27 -5.35
C GLY A 188 -17.55 -11.05 -5.57
N ALA A 189 -17.27 -10.25 -4.57
CA ALA A 189 -16.26 -9.19 -4.67
C ALA A 189 -14.87 -9.80 -4.89
N GLU A 190 -14.18 -9.31 -5.92
CA GLU A 190 -12.84 -9.75 -6.31
C GLU A 190 -11.74 -8.89 -5.67
N VAL A 191 -12.08 -7.63 -5.35
CA VAL A 191 -11.19 -6.70 -4.62
C VAL A 191 -12.00 -5.96 -3.57
N LEU A 192 -11.56 -6.03 -2.32
CA LEU A 192 -12.06 -5.21 -1.22
C LEU A 192 -11.16 -3.97 -1.08
N ILE A 193 -11.74 -2.78 -1.15
CA ILE A 193 -11.06 -1.51 -0.99
C ILE A 193 -11.35 -0.99 0.41
N LEU A 194 -10.37 -1.06 1.31
CA LEU A 194 -10.45 -0.42 2.62
C LEU A 194 -10.09 1.05 2.46
N SER A 195 -11.10 1.92 2.39
CA SER A 195 -10.92 3.35 2.14
C SER A 195 -11.28 4.19 3.35
N ASP A 196 -10.34 4.97 3.83
CA ASP A 196 -10.54 5.93 4.93
C ASP A 196 -10.79 7.37 4.47
N ARG A 197 -10.93 7.61 3.17
CA ARG A 197 -11.12 8.96 2.63
C ARG A 197 -12.37 9.67 3.21
N GLU A 198 -13.37 8.91 3.59
CA GLU A 198 -14.61 9.40 4.20
C GLU A 198 -14.73 9.07 5.69
N ALA A 199 -13.71 8.49 6.32
CA ALA A 199 -13.79 7.94 7.67
C ALA A 199 -14.06 9.00 8.76
N PHE A 200 -13.80 10.29 8.48
CA PHE A 200 -14.10 11.39 9.40
C PHE A 200 -15.47 12.05 9.15
N GLN A 201 -16.23 11.55 8.16
CA GLN A 201 -17.58 12.04 7.87
C GLN A 201 -18.60 11.27 8.71
N GLY A 202 -18.77 11.67 9.98
CA GLY A 202 -19.76 11.09 10.87
C GLY A 202 -19.32 9.88 11.69
N GLY A 203 -18.00 9.57 11.71
CA GLY A 203 -17.45 8.47 12.48
C GLY A 203 -16.08 8.78 13.06
N VAL A 204 -15.57 7.83 13.84
CA VAL A 204 -14.18 7.81 14.35
C VAL A 204 -13.40 6.87 13.48
N TRP A 205 -12.27 7.32 13.00
CA TRP A 205 -11.38 6.52 12.16
C TRP A 205 -10.84 5.29 12.90
N ILE A 206 -10.87 4.14 12.22
CA ILE A 206 -10.15 2.93 12.63
C ILE A 206 -8.82 2.92 11.89
N ASP A 207 -7.71 2.80 12.61
CA ASP A 207 -6.39 2.63 12.00
C ASP A 207 -6.43 1.52 10.95
N VAL A 208 -5.95 1.82 9.73
CA VAL A 208 -6.08 0.89 8.60
C VAL A 208 -5.30 -0.40 8.79
N GLY A 209 -4.21 -0.39 9.56
CA GLY A 209 -3.47 -1.61 9.92
C GLY A 209 -4.36 -2.55 10.75
N LEU A 210 -5.10 -2.00 11.72
CA LEU A 210 -6.05 -2.77 12.51
C LEU A 210 -7.20 -3.30 11.65
N ALA A 211 -7.73 -2.46 10.75
CA ALA A 211 -8.79 -2.84 9.83
C ALA A 211 -8.35 -3.97 8.88
N VAL A 212 -7.15 -3.86 8.28
CA VAL A 212 -6.57 -4.90 7.41
C VAL A 212 -6.41 -6.21 8.17
N ALA A 213 -5.82 -6.17 9.36
CA ALA A 213 -5.61 -7.38 10.19
C ALA A 213 -6.93 -8.07 10.53
N ALA A 214 -7.95 -7.30 10.92
CA ALA A 214 -9.28 -7.83 11.25
C ALA A 214 -9.95 -8.47 10.02
N VAL A 215 -10.02 -7.75 8.91
CA VAL A 215 -10.61 -8.24 7.66
C VAL A 215 -9.85 -9.45 7.11
N ASN A 216 -8.52 -9.42 7.07
CA ASN A 216 -7.70 -10.54 6.62
C ASN A 216 -7.97 -11.79 7.46
N ARG A 217 -8.01 -11.66 8.80
CA ARG A 217 -8.36 -12.75 9.72
C ARG A 217 -9.76 -13.31 9.46
N ALA A 218 -10.76 -12.46 9.29
CA ALA A 218 -12.14 -12.88 9.02
C ALA A 218 -12.25 -13.67 7.70
N LEU A 219 -11.50 -13.25 6.67
CA LEU A 219 -11.49 -13.92 5.37
C LEU A 219 -10.71 -15.24 5.34
N MET A 220 -9.96 -15.58 6.40
CA MET A 220 -9.37 -16.92 6.54
C MET A 220 -10.43 -18.00 6.82
N LYS A 221 -11.67 -17.60 7.12
CA LYS A 221 -12.81 -18.53 7.19
C LYS A 221 -12.93 -19.32 5.88
N ARG A 222 -13.16 -20.62 6.02
CA ARG A 222 -13.36 -21.51 4.87
C ARG A 222 -14.84 -21.55 4.49
N ASP A 223 -15.08 -21.58 3.19
CA ASP A 223 -16.42 -21.79 2.64
C ASP A 223 -16.84 -23.27 2.71
N ALA A 224 -18.02 -23.59 2.14
CA ALA A 224 -18.54 -24.96 2.09
C ALA A 224 -17.65 -25.93 1.29
N GLU A 225 -16.79 -25.42 0.42
CA GLU A 225 -15.83 -26.20 -0.39
C GLU A 225 -14.48 -26.37 0.33
N GLY A 226 -14.34 -25.83 1.54
CA GLY A 226 -13.10 -25.87 2.33
C GLY A 226 -12.04 -24.85 1.88
N VAL A 227 -12.40 -23.91 1.02
CA VAL A 227 -11.50 -22.86 0.51
C VAL A 227 -11.61 -21.61 1.37
N ALA A 228 -10.49 -21.03 1.75
CA ALA A 228 -10.50 -19.77 2.49
C ALA A 228 -11.05 -18.64 1.59
N LEU A 229 -11.99 -17.85 2.10
CA LEU A 229 -12.57 -16.70 1.38
C LEU A 229 -11.49 -15.71 0.93
N ARG A 230 -10.37 -15.65 1.66
CA ARG A 230 -9.20 -14.84 1.33
C ARG A 230 -8.61 -15.13 -0.06
N ARG A 231 -8.80 -16.33 -0.59
CA ARG A 231 -8.37 -16.68 -1.96
C ARG A 231 -9.29 -16.15 -3.05
N ARG A 232 -10.49 -15.73 -2.68
CA ARG A 232 -11.51 -15.22 -3.60
C ARG A 232 -11.43 -13.72 -3.83
N THR A 233 -10.61 -13.01 -3.05
CA THR A 233 -10.51 -11.56 -3.08
C THR A 233 -9.12 -11.07 -2.73
N SER A 234 -8.75 -9.88 -3.19
CA SER A 234 -7.59 -9.12 -2.75
C SER A 234 -8.00 -7.94 -1.87
N LEU A 235 -7.11 -7.53 -0.97
CA LEU A 235 -7.27 -6.34 -0.14
C LEU A 235 -6.45 -5.20 -0.71
N LEU A 236 -7.10 -4.11 -1.09
CA LEU A 236 -6.49 -2.85 -1.47
C LEU A 236 -6.74 -1.84 -0.35
N VAL A 237 -5.67 -1.28 0.19
CA VAL A 237 -5.75 -0.23 1.22
C VAL A 237 -5.66 1.13 0.57
N HIS A 238 -6.72 1.93 0.69
CA HIS A 238 -6.80 3.30 0.20
C HIS A 238 -6.82 4.25 1.40
N SER A 239 -5.65 4.76 1.79
CA SER A 239 -5.50 5.43 3.09
C SER A 239 -4.65 6.68 3.06
N GLY A 240 -5.13 7.72 3.79
CA GLY A 240 -4.37 8.90 4.14
C GLY A 240 -3.38 8.67 5.29
N GLY A 241 -3.54 7.59 6.05
CA GLY A 241 -2.65 7.21 7.15
C GLY A 241 -1.31 6.59 6.72
N VAL A 242 -1.08 6.39 5.42
CA VAL A 242 0.19 5.90 4.87
C VAL A 242 1.13 7.08 4.67
N ARG A 243 2.20 7.18 5.46
CA ARG A 243 3.08 8.35 5.54
C ARG A 243 4.50 8.10 5.02
N ASN A 244 4.93 6.84 5.04
CA ASN A 244 6.30 6.46 4.72
C ASN A 244 6.38 5.00 4.21
N LEU A 245 7.58 4.56 3.85
CA LEU A 245 7.84 3.19 3.40
C LEU A 245 7.46 2.14 4.43
N HIS A 246 7.72 2.42 5.72
CA HIS A 246 7.41 1.47 6.80
C HIS A 246 5.90 1.19 6.88
N ASP A 247 5.06 2.22 6.75
CA ASP A 247 3.60 2.06 6.73
C ASP A 247 3.14 1.18 5.55
N VAL A 248 3.74 1.36 4.36
CA VAL A 248 3.47 0.50 3.20
C VAL A 248 3.86 -0.95 3.48
N ALA A 249 5.10 -1.19 3.92
CA ALA A 249 5.59 -2.53 4.23
C ALA A 249 4.76 -3.21 5.34
N PHE A 250 4.38 -2.46 6.36
CA PHE A 250 3.52 -2.92 7.45
C PHE A 250 2.15 -3.40 6.93
N LEU A 251 1.48 -2.62 6.08
CA LEU A 251 0.17 -2.99 5.52
C LEU A 251 0.26 -4.22 4.60
N LEU A 252 1.29 -4.31 3.77
CA LEU A 252 1.55 -5.50 2.95
C LEU A 252 1.79 -6.73 3.83
N GLY A 253 2.59 -6.59 4.89
CA GLY A 253 2.85 -7.65 5.88
C GLY A 253 1.60 -8.11 6.63
N LEU A 254 0.61 -7.24 6.82
CA LEU A 254 -0.69 -7.60 7.41
C LEU A 254 -1.65 -8.26 6.41
N GLY A 255 -1.30 -8.31 5.13
CA GLY A 255 -2.05 -9.03 4.12
C GLY A 255 -2.73 -8.16 3.05
N ALA A 256 -2.40 -6.89 2.92
CA ALA A 256 -2.80 -6.12 1.75
C ALA A 256 -2.01 -6.58 0.52
N GLU A 257 -2.64 -6.69 -0.65
CA GLU A 257 -1.94 -6.90 -1.91
C GLU A 257 -1.44 -5.60 -2.52
N ALA A 258 -2.12 -4.49 -2.25
CA ALA A 258 -1.69 -3.18 -2.72
C ALA A 258 -2.16 -2.06 -1.79
N VAL A 259 -1.50 -0.92 -1.92
CA VAL A 259 -1.77 0.29 -1.13
C VAL A 259 -1.96 1.47 -2.07
N ALA A 260 -2.98 2.27 -1.86
CA ALA A 260 -3.22 3.54 -2.54
C ALA A 260 -3.08 4.68 -1.49
N PRO A 261 -1.89 5.29 -1.35
CA PRO A 261 -1.59 6.27 -0.31
C PRO A 261 -2.06 7.67 -0.74
N TRP A 262 -3.37 7.89 -0.82
CA TRP A 262 -3.98 9.07 -1.44
C TRP A 262 -3.48 10.41 -0.88
N LEU A 263 -3.30 10.53 0.43
CA LEU A 263 -2.80 11.77 1.03
C LEU A 263 -1.32 12.02 0.72
N MET A 264 -0.51 10.96 0.69
CA MET A 264 0.88 11.02 0.25
C MET A 264 0.98 11.46 -1.22
N GLU A 265 0.12 10.92 -2.09
CA GLU A 265 0.05 11.31 -3.50
C GLU A 265 -0.32 12.79 -3.66
N GLU A 266 -1.38 13.27 -2.99
CA GLU A 266 -1.80 14.67 -3.01
C GLU A 266 -0.67 15.61 -2.56
N LYS A 267 0.02 15.25 -1.45
CA LYS A 267 1.14 16.03 -0.93
C LYS A 267 2.35 16.02 -1.86
N ALA A 268 2.70 14.87 -2.45
CA ALA A 268 3.80 14.78 -3.40
C ALA A 268 3.55 15.65 -4.65
N ARG A 269 2.30 15.66 -5.13
CA ARG A 269 1.89 16.52 -6.23
C ARG A 269 1.92 18.01 -5.87
N ALA A 270 1.52 18.36 -4.66
CA ALA A 270 1.59 19.75 -4.18
C ALA A 270 3.05 20.26 -4.06
N LEU A 271 4.01 19.37 -3.75
CA LEU A 271 5.43 19.72 -3.67
C LEU A 271 6.05 19.98 -5.06
N GLU A 272 6.05 18.98 -5.95
CA GLU A 272 6.80 18.97 -7.20
C GLU A 272 5.96 18.48 -8.41
N GLY A 273 4.62 18.58 -8.33
CA GLY A 273 3.73 18.12 -9.39
C GLY A 273 3.87 16.61 -9.65
N ARG A 274 3.65 16.21 -10.89
CA ARG A 274 3.79 14.81 -11.32
C ARG A 274 5.19 14.24 -11.10
N LYS A 275 6.23 15.08 -11.25
CA LYS A 275 7.63 14.69 -10.99
C LYS A 275 7.83 14.29 -9.53
N GLY A 276 7.23 15.03 -8.60
CA GLY A 276 7.30 14.69 -7.17
C GLY A 276 6.67 13.33 -6.87
N LEU A 277 5.51 13.03 -7.44
CA LEU A 277 4.88 11.73 -7.29
C LEU A 277 5.73 10.61 -7.90
N ALA A 278 6.30 10.82 -9.09
CA ALA A 278 7.21 9.86 -9.71
C ALA A 278 8.44 9.57 -8.82
N GLY A 279 9.01 10.60 -8.19
CA GLY A 279 10.09 10.47 -7.22
C GLY A 279 9.69 9.63 -6.02
N VAL A 280 8.50 9.85 -5.47
CA VAL A 280 7.96 9.05 -4.35
C VAL A 280 7.82 7.59 -4.74
N LEU A 281 7.23 7.29 -5.90
CA LEU A 281 7.05 5.91 -6.37
C LEU A 281 8.39 5.19 -6.58
N GLU A 282 9.36 5.87 -7.17
CA GLU A 282 10.71 5.32 -7.35
C GLU A 282 11.39 5.02 -6.02
N ALA A 283 11.27 5.93 -5.05
CA ALA A 283 11.83 5.73 -3.71
C ALA A 283 11.15 4.56 -2.98
N LEU A 284 9.82 4.49 -3.01
CA LEU A 284 9.06 3.39 -2.39
C LEU A 284 9.40 2.04 -3.04
N LYS A 285 9.55 1.99 -4.37
CA LYS A 285 9.97 0.77 -5.07
C LYS A 285 11.34 0.28 -4.56
N LYS A 286 12.34 1.16 -4.60
CA LYS A 286 13.69 0.85 -4.10
C LYS A 286 13.69 0.42 -2.64
N GLY A 287 12.90 1.12 -1.82
CA GLY A 287 12.78 0.83 -0.41
C GLY A 287 12.13 -0.54 -0.14
N LEU A 288 11.06 -0.88 -0.86
CA LEU A 288 10.42 -2.20 -0.75
C LEU A 288 11.37 -3.33 -1.17
N GLU A 289 12.10 -3.18 -2.28
CA GLU A 289 13.11 -4.16 -2.70
C GLU A 289 14.16 -4.35 -1.59
N LYS A 290 14.57 -3.27 -0.92
CA LYS A 290 15.50 -3.33 0.20
C LYS A 290 14.91 -4.05 1.43
N VAL A 291 13.64 -3.79 1.76
CA VAL A 291 12.93 -4.47 2.86
C VAL A 291 12.86 -5.97 2.57
N ILE A 292 12.44 -6.37 1.36
CA ILE A 292 12.35 -7.77 0.93
C ILE A 292 13.73 -8.45 1.02
N SER A 293 14.78 -7.78 0.54
CA SER A 293 16.17 -8.25 0.63
C SER A 293 16.60 -8.45 2.09
N THR A 294 16.29 -7.50 2.97
CA THR A 294 16.65 -7.60 4.40
C THR A 294 15.91 -8.74 5.09
N MET A 295 14.64 -8.96 4.73
CA MET A 295 13.83 -10.07 5.25
C MET A 295 14.25 -11.43 4.68
N GLY A 296 14.99 -11.46 3.57
CA GLY A 296 15.41 -12.70 2.91
C GLY A 296 14.29 -13.44 2.19
N ILE A 297 13.30 -12.72 1.69
CA ILE A 297 12.20 -13.25 0.87
C ILE A 297 12.34 -12.75 -0.57
N HIS A 298 11.80 -13.49 -1.53
CA HIS A 298 11.96 -13.15 -2.94
C HIS A 298 10.90 -12.15 -3.44
N GLU A 299 9.64 -12.35 -3.03
CA GLU A 299 8.47 -11.53 -3.40
C GLU A 299 7.34 -11.65 -2.37
#